data_7f7a109023a28578e945ea4541f608e7
#
_entry.id   7f7a109023a28578e945ea4541f608e7
#
_cell.length_a   1.000
_cell.length_b   1.000
_cell.length_c   1.000
_cell.angle_alpha   90.00
_cell.angle_beta   90.00
_cell.angle_gamma   90.00
#
_symmetry.space_group_name_H-M   'P 1'
#
loop_
_entity.id
_entity.type
_entity.pdbx_description
1 polymer ?
#
loop_
_entity_poly.entity_id
_entity_poly.type
_entity_poly.pdbx_seq_one_letter_code
_entity_poly.pdbx_strand_id
1 'polypeptide(L)'
;MLLEKTFYTNQNIVSVNTMKPVMVMKDPEAFQLLADETRRKIIFLLRVKEMNVTQIASQLNLTPQAVYHHINKLEKAGMVEVTREERVGHLIESHYMSTAEAFIFNMGDYSTSPELVRGEMIKILKALQKLGFKMEYDDKDVEELVKLWSDLRGCCDSGRLEESVAKLDEVDFITKQTVLEYAEILSMTDEQYAQQHERKDRFNKALQSLVKK
;
A
#
# COMPACT_ATOMS: atom_id res chain seq x y z
N MET A 1 -13.82 -9.22 30.51
CA MET A 1 -14.90 -8.28 30.93
C MET A 1 -14.34 -6.88 30.67
N LEU A 2 -14.44 -6.43 29.43
CA LEU A 2 -13.95 -5.14 28.94
C LEU A 2 -14.97 -4.07 29.23
N LEU A 3 -14.58 -3.06 30.00
CA LEU A 3 -15.41 -1.90 30.35
C LEU A 3 -15.46 -0.96 29.13
N GLU A 4 -16.59 -0.93 28.46
CA GLU A 4 -16.95 0.15 27.55
C GLU A 4 -17.07 1.46 28.33
N LYS A 5 -16.15 2.38 28.08
CA LYS A 5 -16.30 3.77 28.55
C LYS A 5 -17.20 4.53 27.56
N THR A 6 -18.49 4.49 27.84
CA THR A 6 -19.47 5.34 27.14
C THR A 6 -19.43 6.73 27.75
N PHE A 7 -18.89 7.70 27.04
CA PHE A 7 -19.05 9.12 27.41
C PHE A 7 -20.31 9.66 26.76
N TYR A 8 -21.34 9.89 27.55
CA TYR A 8 -22.54 10.60 27.14
C TYR A 8 -22.24 12.10 27.09
N THR A 9 -22.16 12.70 25.92
CA THR A 9 -22.42 14.12 25.70
C THR A 9 -23.48 14.27 24.63
N ASN A 10 -24.43 15.20 24.91
CA ASN A 10 -25.62 15.44 24.11
C ASN A 10 -25.36 15.54 22.60
N GLN A 11 -26.17 14.77 21.84
CA GLN A 11 -26.45 14.92 20.41
C GLN A 11 -25.22 14.82 19.49
N ASN A 12 -24.81 13.62 19.25
CA ASN A 12 -24.26 12.97 18.06
C ASN A 12 -23.36 11.84 18.55
N ILE A 13 -23.78 10.61 18.27
CA ILE A 13 -22.89 9.45 18.41
C ILE A 13 -21.82 9.64 17.30
N VAL A 14 -20.71 10.27 17.65
CA VAL A 14 -19.51 10.18 16.84
C VAL A 14 -18.98 8.77 17.05
N SER A 15 -19.27 7.87 16.13
CA SER A 15 -18.50 6.63 16.05
C SER A 15 -17.06 7.07 15.86
N VAL A 16 -16.22 6.87 16.87
CA VAL A 16 -14.77 7.02 16.72
C VAL A 16 -14.37 5.89 15.78
N ASN A 17 -14.43 6.18 14.49
CA ASN A 17 -13.98 5.27 13.47
C ASN A 17 -12.46 5.23 13.57
N THR A 18 -11.95 4.24 14.30
CA THR A 18 -10.53 4.06 14.48
C THR A 18 -9.99 3.45 13.19
N MET A 19 -9.27 4.28 12.42
CA MET A 19 -8.53 3.83 11.24
C MET A 19 -7.70 2.60 11.60
N LYS A 20 -7.81 1.54 10.81
CA LYS A 20 -7.05 0.30 11.05
C LYS A 20 -5.55 0.57 10.89
N PRO A 21 -4.67 0.01 11.73
CA PRO A 21 -3.23 0.15 11.51
C PRO A 21 -2.80 -0.42 10.16
N VAL A 22 -3.39 -1.56 9.77
CA VAL A 22 -3.07 -2.25 8.49
C VAL A 22 -4.34 -2.85 7.91
N MET A 23 -4.49 -2.74 6.59
CA MET A 23 -5.50 -3.48 5.83
C MET A 23 -4.82 -4.31 4.74
N VAL A 24 -5.09 -5.61 4.74
CA VAL A 24 -4.60 -6.53 3.69
C VAL A 24 -5.61 -6.52 2.55
N MET A 25 -5.16 -6.11 1.38
CA MET A 25 -5.94 -6.07 0.15
C MET A 25 -5.66 -7.33 -0.67
N LYS A 26 -6.71 -8.12 -0.91
CA LYS A 26 -6.61 -9.38 -1.68
C LYS A 26 -7.00 -9.22 -3.15
N ASP A 27 -7.67 -8.10 -3.47
CA ASP A 27 -8.15 -7.83 -4.81
C ASP A 27 -7.02 -7.22 -5.67
N PRO A 28 -6.61 -7.88 -6.77
CA PRO A 28 -5.63 -7.34 -7.70
C PRO A 28 -6.04 -6.00 -8.32
N GLU A 29 -7.34 -5.76 -8.52
CA GLU A 29 -7.84 -4.48 -9.03
C GLU A 29 -7.59 -3.34 -8.04
N ALA A 30 -7.65 -3.62 -6.74
CA ALA A 30 -7.34 -2.64 -5.69
C ALA A 30 -5.89 -2.16 -5.78
N PHE A 31 -4.95 -3.04 -6.12
CA PHE A 31 -3.56 -2.66 -6.36
C PHE A 31 -3.42 -1.74 -7.58
N GLN A 32 -4.10 -2.05 -8.70
CA GLN A 32 -4.09 -1.22 -9.89
C GLN A 32 -4.65 0.19 -9.63
N LEU A 33 -5.58 0.33 -8.67
CA LEU A 33 -6.05 1.65 -8.27
C LEU A 33 -4.92 2.52 -7.74
N LEU A 34 -3.98 1.97 -7.00
CA LEU A 34 -2.82 2.70 -6.45
C LEU A 34 -1.68 2.91 -7.45
N ALA A 35 -1.76 2.38 -8.68
CA ALA A 35 -0.86 2.77 -9.76
C ALA A 35 -1.00 4.26 -10.13
N ASP A 36 -2.18 4.83 -9.94
CA ASP A 36 -2.47 6.25 -10.17
C ASP A 36 -1.90 7.11 -9.04
N GLU A 37 -1.06 8.07 -9.39
CA GLU A 37 -0.39 8.97 -8.44
C GLU A 37 -1.39 9.85 -7.66
N THR A 38 -2.45 10.29 -8.31
CA THR A 38 -3.47 11.13 -7.68
C THR A 38 -4.19 10.38 -6.57
N ARG A 39 -4.55 9.10 -6.79
CA ARG A 39 -5.17 8.27 -5.76
C ARG A 39 -4.26 8.03 -4.57
N ARG A 40 -2.96 7.81 -4.79
CA ARG A 40 -1.99 7.71 -3.70
C ARG A 40 -1.92 9.00 -2.86
N LYS A 41 -1.89 10.16 -3.54
CA LYS A 41 -1.91 11.46 -2.85
C LYS A 41 -3.19 11.67 -2.04
N ILE A 42 -4.35 11.29 -2.56
CA ILE A 42 -5.62 11.37 -1.85
C ILE A 42 -5.59 10.52 -0.58
N ILE A 43 -5.17 9.25 -0.67
CA ILE A 43 -5.04 8.39 0.51
C ILE A 43 -4.06 8.99 1.53
N PHE A 44 -2.93 9.53 1.07
CA PHE A 44 -1.96 10.18 1.96
C PHE A 44 -2.59 11.33 2.75
N LEU A 45 -3.38 12.19 2.11
CA LEU A 45 -4.08 13.28 2.77
C LEU A 45 -5.11 12.76 3.78
N LEU A 46 -5.90 11.76 3.36
CA LEU A 46 -6.99 11.19 4.17
C LEU A 46 -6.51 10.32 5.34
N ARG A 47 -5.25 9.92 5.36
CA ARG A 47 -4.62 9.28 6.54
C ARG A 47 -4.34 10.26 7.66
N VAL A 48 -4.09 11.54 7.32
CA VAL A 48 -3.73 12.56 8.31
C VAL A 48 -4.98 13.16 8.95
N LYS A 49 -6.02 13.41 8.15
CA LYS A 49 -7.29 14.00 8.61
C LYS A 49 -8.42 13.76 7.64
N GLU A 50 -9.64 13.81 8.14
CA GLU A 50 -10.82 13.82 7.29
C GLU A 50 -10.92 15.08 6.44
N MET A 51 -11.35 14.91 5.19
CA MET A 51 -11.52 16.01 4.24
C MET A 51 -12.71 15.75 3.32
N ASN A 52 -13.39 16.82 2.89
CA ASN A 52 -14.37 16.76 1.81
C ASN A 52 -13.69 16.87 0.44
N VAL A 53 -14.45 16.61 -0.63
CA VAL A 53 -13.94 16.64 -2.02
C VAL A 53 -13.33 18.00 -2.39
N THR A 54 -13.95 19.10 -1.95
CA THR A 54 -13.47 20.46 -2.24
C THR A 54 -12.13 20.76 -1.58
N GLN A 55 -11.95 20.31 -0.34
CA GLN A 55 -10.69 20.46 0.38
C GLN A 55 -9.55 19.65 -0.27
N ILE A 56 -9.83 18.40 -0.66
CA ILE A 56 -8.85 17.57 -1.37
C ILE A 56 -8.48 18.20 -2.72
N ALA A 57 -9.47 18.69 -3.46
CA ALA A 57 -9.28 19.34 -4.76
C ALA A 57 -8.36 20.57 -4.64
N SER A 58 -8.59 21.39 -3.62
CA SER A 58 -7.72 22.55 -3.31
C SER A 58 -6.29 22.14 -2.99
N GLN A 59 -6.09 21.08 -2.16
CA GLN A 59 -4.75 20.61 -1.76
C GLN A 59 -3.96 20.03 -2.94
N LEU A 60 -4.64 19.39 -3.89
CA LEU A 60 -3.99 18.73 -5.02
C LEU A 60 -3.99 19.57 -6.30
N ASN A 61 -4.56 20.77 -6.25
CA ASN A 61 -4.75 21.65 -7.42
C ASN A 61 -5.52 20.94 -8.56
N LEU A 62 -6.62 20.27 -8.20
CA LEU A 62 -7.49 19.54 -9.09
C LEU A 62 -8.92 20.12 -9.06
N THR A 63 -9.75 19.71 -10.02
CA THR A 63 -11.18 20.01 -9.96
C THR A 63 -11.91 19.10 -8.97
N PRO A 64 -12.95 19.58 -8.26
CA PRO A 64 -13.76 18.72 -7.40
C PRO A 64 -14.33 17.49 -8.11
N GLN A 65 -14.74 17.64 -9.39
CA GLN A 65 -15.24 16.52 -10.18
C GLN A 65 -14.19 15.42 -10.42
N ALA A 66 -12.93 15.80 -10.70
CA ALA A 66 -11.85 14.84 -10.86
C ALA A 66 -11.58 14.08 -9.54
N VAL A 67 -11.52 14.83 -8.42
CA VAL A 67 -11.32 14.22 -7.09
C VAL A 67 -12.47 13.28 -6.74
N TYR A 68 -13.72 13.67 -6.98
CA TYR A 68 -14.88 12.83 -6.73
C TYR A 68 -14.81 11.49 -7.49
N HIS A 69 -14.34 11.53 -8.75
CA HIS A 69 -14.12 10.30 -9.52
C HIS A 69 -13.06 9.37 -8.88
N HIS A 70 -11.97 9.93 -8.36
CA HIS A 70 -10.94 9.14 -7.66
C HIS A 70 -11.44 8.61 -6.32
N ILE A 71 -12.15 9.42 -5.53
CA ILE A 71 -12.75 9.02 -4.25
C ILE A 71 -13.70 7.85 -4.44
N ASN A 72 -14.63 7.92 -5.40
CA ASN A 72 -15.57 6.85 -5.67
C ASN A 72 -14.89 5.50 -6.00
N LYS A 73 -13.75 5.52 -6.67
CA LYS A 73 -12.98 4.31 -6.95
C LYS A 73 -12.33 3.76 -5.68
N LEU A 74 -11.75 4.63 -4.85
CA LEU A 74 -11.11 4.25 -3.60
C LEU A 74 -12.13 3.76 -2.56
N GLU A 75 -13.31 4.37 -2.50
CA GLU A 75 -14.41 3.97 -1.63
C GLU A 75 -14.94 2.58 -2.01
N LYS A 76 -15.19 2.33 -3.31
CA LYS A 76 -15.59 1.00 -3.80
C LYS A 76 -14.58 -0.10 -3.47
N ALA A 77 -13.31 0.24 -3.44
CA ALA A 77 -12.23 -0.67 -3.04
C ALA A 77 -12.04 -0.75 -1.51
N GLY A 78 -12.85 -0.04 -0.72
CA GLY A 78 -12.75 -0.04 0.73
C GLY A 78 -11.51 0.66 1.30
N MET A 79 -10.82 1.48 0.50
CA MET A 79 -9.61 2.20 0.94
C MET A 79 -9.91 3.54 1.61
N VAL A 80 -11.08 4.11 1.33
CA VAL A 80 -11.59 5.31 1.98
C VAL A 80 -13.06 5.09 2.35
N GLU A 81 -13.53 5.82 3.35
CA GLU A 81 -14.91 5.76 3.81
C GLU A 81 -15.43 7.14 4.17
N VAL A 82 -16.75 7.30 4.16
CA VAL A 82 -17.41 8.50 4.66
C VAL A 82 -17.42 8.44 6.19
N THR A 83 -16.82 9.44 6.83
CA THR A 83 -16.79 9.56 8.29
C THR A 83 -17.98 10.37 8.84
N ARG A 84 -18.38 11.39 8.08
CA ARG A 84 -19.54 12.21 8.41
C ARG A 84 -20.09 12.90 7.17
N GLU A 85 -21.35 13.31 7.28
CA GLU A 85 -22.02 14.16 6.30
C GLU A 85 -22.40 15.48 6.96
N GLU A 86 -22.20 16.56 6.24
CA GLU A 86 -22.54 17.91 6.69
C GLU A 86 -23.51 18.57 5.70
N ARG A 87 -24.57 19.18 6.22
CA ARG A 87 -25.52 19.89 5.37
C ARG A 87 -25.09 21.33 5.18
N VAL A 88 -24.73 21.67 3.95
CA VAL A 88 -24.36 23.05 3.55
C VAL A 88 -25.46 23.59 2.65
N GLY A 89 -26.39 24.35 3.24
CA GLY A 89 -27.58 24.83 2.55
C GLY A 89 -28.51 23.70 2.10
N HIS A 90 -28.62 23.50 0.78
CA HIS A 90 -29.42 22.42 0.18
C HIS A 90 -28.61 21.19 -0.22
N LEU A 91 -27.28 21.23 -0.06
CA LEU A 91 -26.37 20.16 -0.43
C LEU A 91 -25.91 19.39 0.80
N ILE A 92 -25.60 18.10 0.61
CA ILE A 92 -24.93 17.27 1.60
C ILE A 92 -23.48 17.15 1.13
N GLU A 93 -22.55 17.53 1.99
CA GLU A 93 -21.12 17.32 1.80
C GLU A 93 -20.64 16.15 2.64
N SER A 94 -20.06 15.14 1.98
CA SER A 94 -19.44 14.00 2.64
C SER A 94 -17.99 14.28 2.94
N HIS A 95 -17.55 13.92 4.15
CA HIS A 95 -16.18 13.93 4.59
C HIS A 95 -15.64 12.51 4.58
N TYR A 96 -14.43 12.36 4.07
CA TYR A 96 -13.80 11.07 3.84
C TYR A 96 -12.54 10.93 4.69
N MET A 97 -12.23 9.69 5.06
CA MET A 97 -10.98 9.32 5.72
C MET A 97 -10.45 8.00 5.14
N SER A 98 -9.18 7.76 5.25
CA SER A 98 -8.59 6.46 4.91
C SER A 98 -9.07 5.40 5.91
N THR A 99 -9.37 4.20 5.42
CA THR A 99 -9.79 3.06 6.26
C THR A 99 -8.63 2.40 7.00
N ALA A 100 -7.38 2.66 6.57
CA ALA A 100 -6.18 2.14 7.21
C ALA A 100 -4.99 3.10 7.09
N GLU A 101 -4.05 2.99 8.03
CA GLU A 101 -2.77 3.70 7.99
C GLU A 101 -1.85 3.14 6.90
N ALA A 102 -1.92 1.83 6.67
CA ALA A 102 -1.19 1.16 5.60
C ALA A 102 -2.06 0.13 4.90
N PHE A 103 -1.88 0.03 3.58
CA PHE A 103 -2.46 -1.03 2.76
C PHE A 103 -1.36 -1.98 2.34
N ILE A 104 -1.49 -3.25 2.74
CA ILE A 104 -0.62 -4.33 2.30
C ILE A 104 -1.36 -5.08 1.19
N PHE A 105 -0.73 -5.22 0.06
CA PHE A 105 -1.26 -6.02 -1.03
C PHE A 105 -0.63 -7.40 -0.98
N ASN A 106 -1.45 -8.44 -0.98
CA ASN A 106 -0.95 -9.79 -1.10
C ASN A 106 -0.36 -9.97 -2.51
N MET A 107 0.95 -9.91 -2.57
CA MET A 107 1.74 -9.80 -3.78
C MET A 107 1.94 -11.14 -4.49
N GLY A 108 1.25 -12.21 -4.05
CA GLY A 108 1.26 -13.51 -4.73
C GLY A 108 0.81 -13.45 -6.19
N ASP A 109 0.21 -12.32 -6.60
CA ASP A 109 -0.34 -12.12 -7.94
C ASP A 109 0.23 -10.90 -8.70
N TYR A 110 1.49 -10.52 -8.45
CA TYR A 110 2.19 -9.57 -9.36
C TYR A 110 2.32 -10.09 -10.79
N SER A 111 1.99 -11.36 -11.01
CA SER A 111 1.87 -11.92 -12.36
C SER A 111 0.77 -11.25 -13.21
N THR A 112 -0.12 -10.48 -12.59
CA THR A 112 -1.30 -9.94 -13.27
C THR A 112 -1.06 -8.67 -14.07
N SER A 113 0.04 -7.94 -13.86
CA SER A 113 0.40 -6.79 -14.69
C SER A 113 1.91 -6.58 -14.80
N PRO A 114 2.58 -7.30 -15.71
CA PRO A 114 4.02 -7.15 -15.97
C PRO A 114 4.42 -5.71 -16.30
N GLU A 115 3.55 -4.96 -17.00
CA GLU A 115 3.78 -3.56 -17.36
C GLU A 115 3.87 -2.65 -16.14
N LEU A 116 3.06 -2.89 -15.13
CA LEU A 116 3.08 -2.11 -13.90
C LEU A 116 4.38 -2.33 -13.13
N VAL A 117 4.76 -3.59 -12.95
CA VAL A 117 6.02 -3.97 -12.28
C VAL A 117 7.23 -3.39 -13.05
N ARG A 118 7.21 -3.46 -14.37
CA ARG A 118 8.23 -2.86 -15.24
C ARG A 118 8.32 -1.35 -15.03
N GLY A 119 7.18 -0.66 -15.00
CA GLY A 119 7.11 0.78 -14.76
C GLY A 119 7.70 1.18 -13.40
N GLU A 120 7.39 0.42 -12.34
CA GLU A 120 7.96 0.66 -11.00
C GLU A 120 9.47 0.36 -10.97
N MET A 121 9.94 -0.71 -11.60
CA MET A 121 11.37 -1.02 -11.70
C MET A 121 12.15 0.12 -12.35
N ILE A 122 11.65 0.68 -13.46
CA ILE A 122 12.26 1.84 -14.13
C ILE A 122 12.34 3.06 -13.19
N LYS A 123 11.29 3.31 -12.40
CA LYS A 123 11.30 4.42 -11.43
C LYS A 123 12.35 4.21 -10.34
N ILE A 124 12.48 2.97 -9.84
CA ILE A 124 13.51 2.60 -8.85
C ILE A 124 14.91 2.82 -9.41
N LEU A 125 15.20 2.33 -10.62
CA LEU A 125 16.49 2.50 -11.25
C LEU A 125 16.85 3.98 -11.48
N LYS A 126 15.88 4.78 -11.95
CA LYS A 126 16.05 6.25 -12.08
C LYS A 126 16.30 6.93 -10.72
N ALA A 127 15.64 6.48 -9.66
CA ALA A 127 15.88 7.01 -8.32
C ALA A 127 17.30 6.68 -7.83
N LEU A 128 17.79 5.46 -8.07
CA LEU A 128 19.16 5.07 -7.75
C LEU A 128 20.19 5.90 -8.52
N GLN A 129 19.95 6.21 -9.81
CA GLN A 129 20.81 7.12 -10.58
C GLN A 129 20.82 8.54 -9.95
N LYS A 130 19.69 9.04 -9.44
CA LYS A 130 19.64 10.33 -8.72
C LYS A 130 20.42 10.32 -7.41
N LEU A 131 20.56 9.16 -6.77
CA LEU A 131 21.41 8.97 -5.58
C LEU A 131 22.90 8.91 -5.90
N GLY A 132 23.28 8.99 -7.19
CA GLY A 132 24.68 9.02 -7.64
C GLY A 132 25.24 7.69 -8.10
N PHE A 133 24.44 6.62 -8.14
CA PHE A 133 24.89 5.35 -8.74
C PHE A 133 24.99 5.49 -10.26
N LYS A 134 26.19 5.29 -10.81
CA LYS A 134 26.41 5.29 -12.25
C LYS A 134 25.89 3.97 -12.82
N MET A 135 24.67 3.96 -13.30
CA MET A 135 23.99 2.77 -13.83
C MET A 135 23.68 2.94 -15.30
N GLU A 136 23.96 1.90 -16.09
CA GLU A 136 23.51 1.76 -17.47
C GLU A 136 22.67 0.49 -17.58
N TYR A 137 21.52 0.60 -18.22
CA TYR A 137 20.60 -0.51 -18.43
C TYR A 137 19.78 -0.28 -19.71
N ASP A 138 19.43 -1.37 -20.35
CA ASP A 138 18.51 -1.40 -21.48
C ASP A 138 17.17 -2.08 -21.10
N ASP A 139 16.29 -2.26 -22.09
CA ASP A 139 15.01 -2.89 -21.87
C ASP A 139 15.11 -4.35 -21.43
N LYS A 140 16.15 -5.08 -21.86
CA LYS A 140 16.36 -6.48 -21.49
C LYS A 140 16.79 -6.61 -20.03
N ASP A 141 17.65 -5.70 -19.57
CA ASP A 141 18.07 -5.64 -18.18
C ASP A 141 16.87 -5.39 -17.25
N VAL A 142 15.96 -4.48 -17.65
CA VAL A 142 14.73 -4.21 -16.92
C VAL A 142 13.82 -5.45 -16.88
N GLU A 143 13.66 -6.14 -18.01
CA GLU A 143 12.85 -7.36 -18.07
C GLU A 143 13.44 -8.49 -17.20
N GLU A 144 14.76 -8.65 -17.19
CA GLU A 144 15.45 -9.62 -16.33
C GLU A 144 15.24 -9.29 -14.86
N LEU A 145 15.43 -8.03 -14.46
CA LEU A 145 15.18 -7.60 -13.08
C LEU A 145 13.73 -7.80 -12.65
N VAL A 146 12.76 -7.50 -13.52
CA VAL A 146 11.34 -7.73 -13.25
C VAL A 146 11.06 -9.21 -13.02
N LYS A 147 11.60 -10.10 -13.85
CA LYS A 147 11.47 -11.54 -13.70
C LYS A 147 12.08 -12.03 -12.38
N LEU A 148 13.32 -11.67 -12.11
CA LEU A 148 14.03 -12.06 -10.88
C LEU A 148 13.34 -11.52 -9.63
N TRP A 149 12.77 -10.32 -9.71
CA TRP A 149 12.00 -9.73 -8.61
C TRP A 149 10.68 -10.45 -8.34
N SER A 150 10.00 -10.88 -9.41
CA SER A 150 8.80 -11.72 -9.29
C SER A 150 9.12 -13.09 -8.67
N ASP A 151 10.25 -13.69 -9.06
CA ASP A 151 10.72 -14.97 -8.50
C ASP A 151 11.03 -14.88 -6.99
N LEU A 152 11.48 -13.71 -6.50
CA LEU A 152 11.75 -13.48 -5.08
C LEU A 152 10.50 -13.60 -4.21
N ARG A 153 9.34 -13.25 -4.74
CA ARG A 153 8.09 -13.12 -4.00
C ARG A 153 7.19 -14.35 -4.07
N GLY A 154 7.45 -15.27 -4.98
CA GLY A 154 6.59 -16.42 -5.24
C GLY A 154 6.78 -17.62 -4.32
N CYS A 155 7.54 -17.55 -3.23
CA CYS A 155 7.95 -18.75 -2.50
C CYS A 155 7.20 -19.02 -1.18
N CYS A 156 6.36 -18.12 -0.68
CA CYS A 156 5.74 -18.30 0.64
C CYS A 156 4.24 -17.99 0.59
N ASP A 157 3.46 -18.74 1.37
CA ASP A 157 2.04 -18.44 1.67
C ASP A 157 1.97 -17.26 2.66
N SER A 158 2.51 -16.10 2.24
CA SER A 158 2.62 -14.89 3.06
C SER A 158 1.25 -14.34 3.46
N GLY A 159 0.23 -14.54 2.64
CA GLY A 159 -1.11 -13.96 2.87
C GLY A 159 -1.76 -14.36 4.18
N ARG A 160 -1.51 -15.59 4.67
CA ARG A 160 -2.02 -16.04 5.97
C ARG A 160 -1.27 -15.40 7.13
N LEU A 161 0.05 -15.23 7.00
CA LEU A 161 0.87 -14.56 8.01
C LEU A 161 0.55 -13.07 8.09
N GLU A 162 0.41 -12.40 6.95
CA GLU A 162 0.00 -10.99 6.86
C GLU A 162 -1.32 -10.74 7.59
N GLU A 163 -2.35 -11.58 7.35
CA GLU A 163 -3.63 -11.49 8.06
C GLU A 163 -3.49 -11.71 9.57
N SER A 164 -2.64 -12.62 9.98
CA SER A 164 -2.42 -12.93 11.40
C SER A 164 -1.70 -11.77 12.09
N VAL A 165 -0.67 -11.22 11.45
CA VAL A 165 0.09 -10.08 11.97
C VAL A 165 -0.78 -8.81 12.01
N ALA A 166 -1.63 -8.59 11.00
CA ALA A 166 -2.56 -7.45 10.98
C ALA A 166 -3.50 -7.43 12.20
N LYS A 167 -3.84 -8.59 12.76
CA LYS A 167 -4.73 -8.76 13.92
C LYS A 167 -4.05 -8.58 15.29
N LEU A 168 -2.73 -8.34 15.34
CA LEU A 168 -1.99 -8.09 16.58
C LEU A 168 -2.23 -6.63 17.02
N ASP A 169 -3.33 -6.37 17.73
CA ASP A 169 -3.73 -5.00 18.11
C ASP A 169 -2.77 -4.35 19.12
N GLU A 170 -2.02 -5.16 19.88
CA GLU A 170 -1.02 -4.70 20.86
C GLU A 170 0.33 -4.29 20.25
N VAL A 171 0.51 -4.47 18.93
CA VAL A 171 1.77 -4.24 18.23
C VAL A 171 1.61 -3.09 17.25
N ASP A 172 2.49 -2.07 17.34
CA ASP A 172 2.47 -0.94 16.41
C ASP A 172 2.87 -1.34 14.97
N PHE A 173 2.56 -0.46 14.02
CA PHE A 173 2.75 -0.72 12.59
C PHE A 173 4.21 -1.06 12.22
N ILE A 174 5.19 -0.35 12.79
CA ILE A 174 6.61 -0.58 12.47
C ILE A 174 7.04 -1.95 12.97
N THR A 175 6.65 -2.28 14.18
CA THR A 175 6.92 -3.60 14.77
C THR A 175 6.22 -4.71 14.00
N LYS A 176 4.98 -4.50 13.49
CA LYS A 176 4.28 -5.49 12.66
C LYS A 176 5.06 -5.85 11.39
N GLN A 177 5.71 -4.89 10.73
CA GLN A 177 6.53 -5.18 9.55
C GLN A 177 7.69 -6.12 9.88
N THR A 178 8.37 -5.88 10.99
CA THR A 178 9.47 -6.72 11.45
C THR A 178 8.98 -8.11 11.91
N VAL A 179 7.83 -8.15 12.59
CA VAL A 179 7.18 -9.42 12.98
C VAL A 179 6.83 -10.25 11.76
N LEU A 180 6.29 -9.63 10.71
CA LEU A 180 5.97 -10.33 9.47
C LEU A 180 7.22 -10.92 8.82
N GLU A 181 8.29 -10.13 8.67
CA GLU A 181 9.56 -10.59 8.13
C GLU A 181 10.13 -11.80 8.91
N TYR A 182 10.12 -11.71 10.24
CA TYR A 182 10.62 -12.82 11.06
C TYR A 182 9.69 -14.04 11.03
N ALA A 183 8.38 -13.83 11.01
CA ALA A 183 7.43 -14.93 10.91
C ALA A 183 7.56 -15.67 9.56
N GLU A 184 7.81 -14.96 8.48
CA GLU A 184 8.11 -15.56 7.17
C GLU A 184 9.37 -16.43 7.25
N ILE A 185 10.47 -15.91 7.81
CA ILE A 185 11.72 -16.67 7.98
C ILE A 185 11.50 -17.89 8.84
N LEU A 186 10.80 -17.77 9.97
CA LEU A 186 10.54 -18.88 10.90
C LEU A 186 9.58 -19.95 10.33
N SER A 187 8.76 -19.58 9.34
CA SER A 187 7.83 -20.51 8.69
C SER A 187 8.46 -21.32 7.56
N MET A 188 9.67 -20.95 7.12
CA MET A 188 10.36 -21.63 6.03
C MET A 188 11.03 -22.92 6.50
N THR A 189 11.04 -23.93 5.63
CA THR A 189 11.95 -25.06 5.77
C THR A 189 13.37 -24.62 5.38
N ASP A 190 14.39 -25.38 5.80
CA ASP A 190 15.79 -25.13 5.41
C ASP A 190 15.97 -25.07 3.90
N GLU A 191 15.25 -25.90 3.15
CA GLU A 191 15.29 -25.92 1.69
C GLU A 191 14.64 -24.66 1.09
N GLN A 192 13.50 -24.22 1.61
CA GLN A 192 12.85 -22.98 1.18
C GLN A 192 13.71 -21.76 1.48
N TYR A 193 14.35 -21.72 2.65
CA TYR A 193 15.28 -20.67 3.04
C TYR A 193 16.49 -20.60 2.09
N ALA A 194 17.11 -21.74 1.76
CA ALA A 194 18.23 -21.81 0.83
C ALA A 194 17.83 -21.32 -0.58
N GLN A 195 16.67 -21.75 -1.08
CA GLN A 195 16.15 -21.31 -2.37
C GLN A 195 15.85 -19.79 -2.41
N GLN A 196 15.31 -19.24 -1.34
CA GLN A 196 15.07 -17.80 -1.26
C GLN A 196 16.38 -17.02 -1.26
N HIS A 197 17.40 -17.52 -0.57
CA HIS A 197 18.73 -16.92 -0.54
C HIS A 197 19.39 -16.91 -1.92
N GLU A 198 19.29 -18.02 -2.65
CA GLU A 198 19.78 -18.12 -4.02
C GLU A 198 19.07 -17.14 -4.98
N ARG A 199 17.73 -17.02 -4.88
CA ARG A 199 16.97 -16.07 -5.68
C ARG A 199 17.39 -14.62 -5.39
N LYS A 200 17.55 -14.29 -4.11
CA LYS A 200 18.02 -12.96 -3.67
C LYS A 200 19.40 -12.65 -4.18
N ASP A 201 20.32 -13.61 -4.13
CA ASP A 201 21.69 -13.47 -4.66
C ASP A 201 21.68 -13.23 -6.18
N ARG A 202 20.86 -13.96 -6.92
CA ARG A 202 20.69 -13.74 -8.37
C ARG A 202 20.20 -12.33 -8.70
N PHE A 203 19.16 -11.87 -7.99
CA PHE A 203 18.66 -10.51 -8.16
C PHE A 203 19.73 -9.46 -7.84
N ASN A 204 20.43 -9.61 -6.71
CA ASN A 204 21.48 -8.69 -6.30
C ASN A 204 22.63 -8.62 -7.33
N LYS A 205 23.04 -9.76 -7.88
CA LYS A 205 24.08 -9.83 -8.94
C LYS A 205 23.63 -9.14 -10.22
N ALA A 206 22.38 -9.36 -10.65
CA ALA A 206 21.81 -8.68 -11.81
C ALA A 206 21.77 -7.16 -11.59
N LEU A 207 21.31 -6.69 -10.41
CA LEU A 207 21.29 -5.27 -10.09
C LEU A 207 22.70 -4.67 -10.01
N GLN A 208 23.66 -5.37 -9.42
CA GLN A 208 25.06 -4.92 -9.32
C GLN A 208 25.75 -4.85 -10.68
N SER A 209 25.41 -5.72 -11.63
CA SER A 209 25.99 -5.70 -12.98
C SER A 209 25.65 -4.44 -13.77
N LEU A 210 24.59 -3.72 -13.39
CA LEU A 210 24.19 -2.46 -14.03
C LEU A 210 25.06 -1.27 -13.58
N VAL A 211 25.82 -1.41 -12.49
CA VAL A 211 26.65 -0.32 -11.96
C VAL A 211 27.99 -0.30 -12.66
N LYS A 212 28.32 0.82 -13.30
CA LYS A 212 29.66 1.04 -13.85
C LYS A 212 30.68 1.24 -12.74
N LYS A 213 31.73 0.48 -12.79
CA LYS A 213 32.92 0.64 -11.94
C LYS A 213 33.74 1.86 -12.35
#